data_7c8dc203841d705943251bea8badf57c
#
_entry.id   7c8dc203841d705943251bea8badf57c
#
_cell.length_a   1.000
_cell.length_b   1.000
_cell.length_c   1.000
_cell.angle_alpha   90.00
_cell.angle_beta   90.00
_cell.angle_gamma   90.00
#
_symmetry.space_group_name_H-M   'P 1'
#
loop_
_entity.id
_entity.type
_entity.pdbx_description
1 polymer ?
#
loop_
_entity_poly.entity_id
_entity_poly.type
_entity_poly.pdbx_seq_one_letter_code
_entity_poly.pdbx_strand_id
1 'polypeptide(L)'
;GDWKMIPIENIIASCDGTPTKVAARISTSEQLLGAAFALQIGVDALLVPESILESALIAKSQRLERTETEVLIGKQHDFTLTTLEVTTVTEGGVGDRVCVDFTGLLSEGEGMLVGSSSSSMALVHGETVESEFVPTRPFRVNAGAAHSYTLMADGSTKYLSELKMGDEVKVISQDSAERFMTVGRVKIEKRPFILLKWK
;
A
#
# COMPACT_ATOMS: atom_id res chain seq x y z
N GLY A 1 8.51 27.44 17.42
CA GLY A 1 8.76 27.33 16.00
C GLY A 1 7.71 26.45 15.36
N ASP A 2 7.18 26.85 14.20
CA ASP A 2 6.17 26.09 13.48
C ASP A 2 6.73 24.72 13.12
N TRP A 3 6.11 23.69 13.66
CA TRP A 3 6.45 22.31 13.35
C TRP A 3 6.07 22.02 11.89
N LYS A 4 7.07 21.82 11.06
CA LYS A 4 6.85 21.25 9.72
C LYS A 4 6.87 19.74 9.84
N MET A 5 5.98 19.07 9.14
CA MET A 5 5.81 17.60 9.20
C MET A 5 7.10 16.81 8.94
N ILE A 6 7.94 17.28 8.02
CA ILE A 6 9.22 16.66 7.65
C ILE A 6 10.17 16.40 8.85
N PRO A 7 10.37 17.33 9.81
CA PRO A 7 11.21 17.03 10.96
C PRO A 7 10.68 15.93 11.88
N ILE A 8 9.36 15.81 12.02
CA ILE A 8 8.76 14.77 12.89
C ILE A 8 8.91 13.39 12.29
N GLU A 9 8.73 13.28 10.98
CA GLU A 9 8.94 12.02 10.23
C GLU A 9 10.38 11.53 10.34
N ASN A 10 11.36 12.42 10.20
CA ASN A 10 12.78 12.08 10.38
C ASN A 10 13.09 11.58 11.80
N ILE A 11 12.47 12.18 12.83
CA ILE A 11 12.63 11.73 14.21
C ILE A 11 12.01 10.34 14.41
N ILE A 12 10.79 10.12 13.92
CA ILE A 12 10.12 8.83 13.98
C ILE A 12 10.97 7.75 13.31
N ALA A 13 11.43 8.00 12.07
CA ALA A 13 12.28 7.06 11.33
C ALA A 13 13.59 6.75 12.05
N SER A 14 14.21 7.75 12.70
CA SER A 14 15.45 7.56 13.46
C SER A 14 15.25 6.80 14.78
N CYS A 15 14.05 6.83 15.34
CA CYS A 15 13.70 6.13 16.59
C CYS A 15 13.09 4.74 16.34
N ASP A 16 12.71 4.44 15.11
CA ASP A 16 12.14 3.14 14.77
C ASP A 16 13.12 2.00 15.05
N GLY A 17 12.62 0.90 15.60
CA GLY A 17 13.44 -0.23 16.05
C GLY A 17 14.29 0.03 17.31
N THR A 18 14.20 1.22 17.92
CA THR A 18 14.89 1.57 19.18
C THR A 18 13.91 1.63 20.36
N PRO A 19 14.38 1.59 21.63
CA PRO A 19 13.52 1.77 22.80
C PRO A 19 13.05 3.23 22.99
N THR A 20 13.48 4.17 22.16
CA THR A 20 13.16 5.59 22.27
C THR A 20 11.71 5.84 21.85
N LYS A 21 10.97 6.61 22.65
CA LYS A 21 9.59 7.01 22.38
C LYS A 21 9.51 8.45 21.92
N VAL A 22 8.70 8.71 20.91
CA VAL A 22 8.51 10.03 20.32
C VAL A 22 7.20 10.65 20.80
N ALA A 23 7.27 11.82 21.41
CA ALA A 23 6.10 12.59 21.80
C ALA A 23 6.06 13.93 21.03
N ALA A 24 4.91 14.25 20.44
CA ALA A 24 4.70 15.49 19.73
C ALA A 24 3.74 16.43 20.46
N ARG A 25 4.09 17.72 20.53
CA ARG A 25 3.19 18.76 20.98
C ARG A 25 2.42 19.32 19.79
N ILE A 26 1.09 19.21 19.84
CA ILE A 26 0.16 19.62 18.79
C ILE A 26 -0.69 20.78 19.32
N SER A 27 -0.83 21.84 18.54
CA SER A 27 -1.57 23.03 18.92
C SER A 27 -2.88 23.20 18.18
N THR A 28 -3.05 22.55 17.02
CA THR A 28 -4.26 22.63 16.17
C THR A 28 -4.72 21.24 15.72
N SER A 29 -6.00 21.11 15.47
CA SER A 29 -6.59 19.84 14.96
C SER A 29 -6.07 19.42 13.60
N GLU A 30 -5.66 20.37 12.74
CA GLU A 30 -5.10 20.05 11.41
C GLU A 30 -3.74 19.31 11.52
N GLN A 31 -2.94 19.64 12.54
CA GLN A 31 -1.64 18.98 12.77
C GLN A 31 -1.79 17.58 13.39
N LEU A 32 -2.95 17.32 13.99
CA LEU A 32 -3.19 16.13 14.79
C LEU A 32 -3.08 14.84 13.97
N LEU A 33 -3.81 14.76 12.86
CA LEU A 33 -3.81 13.57 12.01
C LEU A 33 -2.44 13.35 11.37
N GLY A 34 -1.77 14.43 10.95
CA GLY A 34 -0.41 14.34 10.42
C GLY A 34 0.57 13.72 11.40
N ALA A 35 0.56 14.12 12.68
CA ALA A 35 1.45 13.57 13.69
C ALA A 35 1.02 12.15 14.14
N ALA A 36 -0.29 11.91 14.24
CA ALA A 36 -0.82 10.60 14.67
C ALA A 36 -0.52 9.47 13.66
N PHE A 37 -0.44 9.79 12.36
CA PHE A 37 -0.26 8.82 11.28
C PHE A 37 1.02 9.02 10.46
N ALA A 38 1.96 9.89 10.90
CA ALA A 38 3.23 10.12 10.22
C ALA A 38 3.97 8.81 9.96
N LEU A 39 4.40 8.57 8.72
CA LEU A 39 5.06 7.33 8.27
C LEU A 39 4.30 6.03 8.59
N GLN A 40 2.97 6.10 8.75
CA GLN A 40 2.12 4.98 9.20
C GLN A 40 2.42 4.49 10.63
N ILE A 41 3.57 4.81 11.19
CA ILE A 41 3.99 4.49 12.56
C ILE A 41 3.38 5.49 13.55
N GLY A 42 3.37 6.78 13.19
CA GLY A 42 2.95 7.88 14.06
C GLY A 42 3.87 8.12 15.24
N VAL A 43 3.50 9.09 16.07
CA VAL A 43 4.19 9.34 17.36
C VAL A 43 3.61 8.46 18.46
N ASP A 44 4.42 8.14 19.48
CA ASP A 44 3.98 7.32 20.62
C ASP A 44 3.03 8.09 21.56
N ALA A 45 3.16 9.41 21.64
CA ALA A 45 2.31 10.26 22.47
C ALA A 45 2.05 11.63 21.83
N LEU A 46 0.84 12.16 22.09
CA LEU A 46 0.45 13.50 21.70
C LEU A 46 0.21 14.35 22.95
N LEU A 47 0.83 15.54 23.00
CA LEU A 47 0.59 16.57 23.99
C LEU A 47 -0.32 17.63 23.36
N VAL A 48 -1.57 17.66 23.76
CA VAL A 48 -2.59 18.53 23.15
C VAL A 48 -3.22 19.46 24.19
N PRO A 49 -3.63 20.68 23.81
CA PRO A 49 -4.44 21.54 24.67
C PRO A 49 -5.86 20.95 24.81
N GLU A 50 -6.54 21.33 25.89
CA GLU A 50 -7.91 20.86 26.19
C GLU A 50 -8.89 21.13 25.03
N SER A 51 -8.71 22.24 24.31
CA SER A 51 -9.57 22.65 23.21
C SER A 51 -9.64 21.66 22.03
N ILE A 52 -8.65 20.78 21.88
CA ILE A 52 -8.60 19.74 20.81
C ILE A 52 -8.48 18.33 21.38
N LEU A 53 -8.73 18.15 22.68
CA LEU A 53 -8.62 16.85 23.33
C LEU A 53 -9.59 15.81 22.75
N GLU A 54 -10.83 16.21 22.47
CA GLU A 54 -11.83 15.32 21.86
C GLU A 54 -11.38 14.81 20.49
N SER A 55 -10.87 15.71 19.64
CA SER A 55 -10.30 15.34 18.35
C SER A 55 -9.09 14.39 18.48
N ALA A 56 -8.28 14.58 19.51
CA ALA A 56 -7.14 13.72 19.79
C ALA A 56 -7.57 12.31 20.24
N LEU A 57 -8.63 12.21 21.03
CA LEU A 57 -9.22 10.93 21.42
C LEU A 57 -9.81 10.18 20.23
N ILE A 58 -10.48 10.87 19.30
CA ILE A 58 -10.97 10.30 18.06
C ILE A 58 -9.81 9.77 17.21
N ALA A 59 -8.74 10.55 17.01
CA ALA A 59 -7.56 10.11 16.27
C ALA A 59 -6.89 8.89 16.93
N LYS A 60 -6.86 8.83 18.26
CA LYS A 60 -6.37 7.67 19.01
C LYS A 60 -7.24 6.43 18.76
N SER A 61 -8.57 6.57 18.82
CA SER A 61 -9.49 5.46 18.54
C SER A 61 -9.32 4.94 17.12
N GLN A 62 -9.26 5.82 16.13
CA GLN A 62 -9.00 5.45 14.73
C GLN A 62 -7.68 4.70 14.55
N ARG A 63 -6.63 5.11 15.27
CA ARG A 63 -5.35 4.42 15.24
C ARG A 63 -5.43 3.03 15.89
N LEU A 64 -6.15 2.90 17.02
CA LEU A 64 -6.37 1.61 17.69
C LEU A 64 -7.21 0.67 16.82
N GLU A 65 -8.31 1.17 16.25
CA GLU A 65 -9.15 0.42 15.32
C GLU A 65 -8.35 -0.04 14.09
N ARG A 66 -7.48 0.81 13.55
CA ARG A 66 -6.59 0.46 12.46
C ARG A 66 -5.61 -0.63 12.87
N THR A 67 -5.00 -0.52 14.05
CA THR A 67 -4.08 -1.54 14.58
C THR A 67 -4.81 -2.85 14.88
N GLU A 68 -6.03 -2.80 15.42
CA GLU A 68 -6.87 -3.98 15.63
C GLU A 68 -7.33 -4.59 14.31
N THR A 69 -7.66 -3.76 13.32
CA THR A 69 -7.99 -4.19 11.96
C THR A 69 -6.76 -4.78 11.27
N GLU A 70 -5.57 -4.19 11.44
CA GLU A 70 -4.30 -4.76 10.99
C GLU A 70 -4.02 -6.12 11.65
N VAL A 71 -4.30 -6.27 12.95
CA VAL A 71 -4.17 -7.55 13.69
C VAL A 71 -5.28 -8.53 13.32
N LEU A 72 -6.50 -8.07 13.01
CA LEU A 72 -7.62 -8.92 12.59
C LEU A 72 -7.54 -9.31 11.11
N ILE A 73 -7.04 -8.42 10.25
CA ILE A 73 -6.72 -8.70 8.84
C ILE A 73 -5.45 -9.56 8.75
N GLY A 74 -4.56 -9.46 9.72
CA GLY A 74 -3.44 -10.39 9.95
C GLY A 74 -3.88 -11.80 10.41
N LYS A 75 -5.18 -12.12 10.46
CA LYS A 75 -5.64 -13.49 10.36
C LYS A 75 -5.33 -13.98 8.96
N GLN A 76 -4.13 -14.54 8.88
CA GLN A 76 -3.63 -15.40 7.82
C GLN A 76 -4.79 -16.01 7.01
N HIS A 77 -5.10 -15.41 5.88
CA HIS A 77 -5.44 -16.24 4.75
C HIS A 77 -4.11 -16.87 4.38
N ASP A 78 -3.96 -18.17 4.61
CA ASP A 78 -2.77 -18.92 4.21
C ASP A 78 -2.66 -18.89 2.68
N PHE A 79 -2.25 -17.74 2.14
CA PHE A 79 -1.89 -17.64 0.74
C PHE A 79 -0.52 -18.30 0.59
N THR A 80 -0.50 -19.41 -0.08
CA THR A 80 0.74 -20.02 -0.51
C THR A 80 0.96 -19.63 -1.96
N LEU A 81 1.98 -18.83 -2.22
CA LEU A 81 2.41 -18.58 -3.59
C LEU A 81 3.02 -19.85 -4.16
N THR A 82 2.57 -20.23 -5.35
CA THR A 82 3.13 -21.35 -6.10
C THR A 82 3.76 -20.84 -7.39
N THR A 83 4.79 -21.54 -7.85
CA THR A 83 5.41 -21.22 -9.14
C THR A 83 4.46 -21.65 -10.26
N LEU A 84 4.16 -20.72 -11.16
CA LEU A 84 3.34 -20.95 -12.33
C LEU A 84 4.24 -21.21 -13.53
N GLU A 85 3.88 -22.21 -14.34
CA GLU A 85 4.55 -22.48 -15.62
C GLU A 85 3.80 -21.77 -16.75
N VAL A 86 4.47 -20.82 -17.42
CA VAL A 86 3.90 -20.14 -18.58
C VAL A 86 3.84 -21.11 -19.77
N THR A 87 2.64 -21.40 -20.24
CA THR A 87 2.40 -22.34 -21.34
C THR A 87 2.28 -21.65 -22.70
N THR A 88 1.84 -20.40 -22.72
CA THR A 88 1.63 -19.67 -23.99
C THR A 88 1.88 -18.17 -23.77
N VAL A 89 2.54 -17.56 -24.74
CA VAL A 89 2.72 -16.10 -24.85
C VAL A 89 2.24 -15.67 -26.22
N THR A 90 1.24 -14.79 -26.27
CA THR A 90 0.68 -14.28 -27.54
C THR A 90 0.48 -12.76 -27.46
N GLU A 91 0.33 -12.11 -28.60
CA GLU A 91 -0.06 -10.71 -28.64
C GLU A 91 -1.48 -10.55 -28.07
N GLY A 92 -1.66 -9.59 -27.19
CA GLY A 92 -2.93 -9.24 -26.54
C GLY A 92 -3.63 -8.00 -27.13
N GLY A 93 -3.06 -7.43 -28.22
CA GLY A 93 -3.56 -6.20 -28.83
C GLY A 93 -3.21 -4.94 -28.02
N VAL A 94 -3.95 -3.86 -28.24
CA VAL A 94 -3.79 -2.59 -27.54
C VAL A 94 -4.99 -2.37 -26.62
N GLY A 95 -4.73 -2.03 -25.36
CA GLY A 95 -5.77 -1.79 -24.37
C GLY A 95 -5.33 -0.80 -23.29
N ASP A 96 -6.18 -0.60 -22.31
CA ASP A 96 -5.95 0.32 -21.21
C ASP A 96 -5.19 -0.40 -20.09
N ARG A 97 -3.92 0.00 -19.90
CA ARG A 97 -3.05 -0.48 -18.85
C ARG A 97 -3.17 0.39 -17.60
N VAL A 98 -3.35 -0.24 -16.47
CA VAL A 98 -3.41 0.41 -15.16
C VAL A 98 -2.05 0.31 -14.45
N CYS A 99 -1.53 1.46 -14.01
CA CYS A 99 -0.47 1.53 -13.02
C CYS A 99 -1.07 2.05 -11.71
N VAL A 100 -0.72 1.41 -10.60
CA VAL A 100 -1.14 1.79 -9.26
C VAL A 100 0.06 2.37 -8.53
N ASP A 101 -0.07 3.61 -8.06
CA ASP A 101 0.92 4.27 -7.21
C ASP A 101 0.39 4.27 -5.78
N PHE A 102 1.15 3.69 -4.86
CA PHE A 102 0.83 3.66 -3.45
C PHE A 102 1.35 4.89 -2.71
N THR A 103 0.79 5.16 -1.54
CA THR A 103 1.26 6.23 -0.64
C THR A 103 2.52 5.86 0.14
N GLY A 104 2.83 4.56 0.21
CA GLY A 104 4.04 4.01 0.83
C GLY A 104 4.98 3.37 -0.19
N LEU A 105 6.11 2.87 0.28
CA LEU A 105 7.10 2.19 -0.53
C LEU A 105 6.95 0.67 -0.43
N LEU A 106 7.09 0.01 -1.57
CA LEU A 106 7.20 -1.43 -1.70
C LEU A 106 8.65 -1.84 -1.48
N SER A 107 8.85 -2.95 -0.80
CA SER A 107 10.14 -3.63 -0.73
C SER A 107 10.38 -4.48 -1.99
N GLU A 108 11.62 -4.87 -2.22
CA GLU A 108 11.93 -5.82 -3.27
C GLU A 108 11.21 -7.15 -3.01
N GLY A 109 10.60 -7.73 -4.03
CA GLY A 109 9.78 -8.93 -3.92
C GLY A 109 8.30 -8.68 -3.58
N GLU A 110 7.91 -7.45 -3.25
CA GLU A 110 6.51 -7.11 -2.99
C GLU A 110 5.76 -6.66 -4.24
N GLY A 111 4.46 -6.92 -4.26
CA GLY A 111 3.59 -6.52 -5.35
C GLY A 111 2.12 -6.78 -5.09
N MET A 112 1.31 -6.63 -6.13
CA MET A 112 -0.14 -6.87 -6.10
C MET A 112 -0.46 -8.23 -6.71
N LEU A 113 -1.51 -8.90 -6.20
CA LEU A 113 -2.11 -10.02 -6.88
C LEU A 113 -3.05 -9.52 -7.98
N VAL A 114 -2.80 -9.94 -9.22
CA VAL A 114 -3.57 -9.52 -10.39
C VAL A 114 -3.89 -10.72 -11.26
N GLY A 115 -5.11 -10.82 -11.73
CA GLY A 115 -5.53 -11.90 -12.63
C GLY A 115 -6.78 -11.59 -13.43
N SER A 116 -7.02 -12.37 -14.49
CA SER A 116 -8.27 -12.32 -15.25
C SER A 116 -9.44 -13.01 -14.55
N SER A 117 -9.17 -13.68 -13.43
CA SER A 117 -10.14 -14.32 -12.56
C SER A 117 -9.84 -13.97 -11.10
N SER A 118 -10.87 -13.81 -10.28
CA SER A 118 -10.75 -13.60 -8.85
C SER A 118 -10.19 -14.82 -8.09
N SER A 119 -10.27 -16.00 -8.69
CA SER A 119 -9.80 -17.26 -8.11
C SER A 119 -8.37 -17.67 -8.53
N SER A 120 -7.78 -16.96 -9.49
CA SER A 120 -6.42 -17.25 -9.98
C SER A 120 -5.72 -15.96 -10.35
N MET A 121 -4.76 -15.59 -9.56
CA MET A 121 -4.00 -14.35 -9.71
C MET A 121 -2.50 -14.61 -9.68
N ALA A 122 -1.74 -13.80 -10.39
CA ALA A 122 -0.29 -13.79 -10.33
C ALA A 122 0.21 -12.61 -9.50
N LEU A 123 1.32 -12.77 -8.82
CA LEU A 123 2.03 -11.68 -8.15
C LEU A 123 2.69 -10.79 -9.20
N VAL A 124 2.20 -9.56 -9.32
CA VAL A 124 2.80 -8.53 -10.17
C VAL A 124 3.69 -7.65 -9.29
N HIS A 125 4.98 -7.76 -9.50
CA HIS A 125 6.02 -7.11 -8.71
C HIS A 125 5.97 -5.57 -8.85
N GLY A 126 6.32 -4.86 -7.78
CA GLY A 126 6.54 -3.42 -7.80
C GLY A 126 7.75 -3.02 -8.66
N GLU A 127 7.79 -1.77 -9.12
CA GLU A 127 8.95 -1.23 -9.86
C GLU A 127 10.13 -0.93 -8.89
N THR A 128 10.54 -1.93 -8.09
CA THR A 128 11.57 -1.81 -7.05
C THR A 128 12.96 -2.23 -7.54
N VAL A 129 13.01 -3.07 -8.58
CA VAL A 129 14.28 -3.58 -9.15
C VAL A 129 14.80 -2.60 -10.20
N GLU A 130 16.07 -2.26 -10.09
CA GLU A 130 16.73 -1.43 -11.08
C GLU A 130 16.82 -2.14 -12.44
N SER A 131 16.48 -1.42 -13.50
CA SER A 131 16.58 -1.93 -14.87
C SER A 131 17.24 -0.91 -15.78
N GLU A 132 17.86 -1.39 -16.86
CA GLU A 132 18.56 -0.55 -17.85
C GLU A 132 17.63 0.49 -18.50
N PHE A 133 16.33 0.20 -18.59
CA PHE A 133 15.39 1.01 -19.36
C PHE A 133 14.39 1.83 -18.53
N VAL A 134 14.22 1.50 -17.25
CA VAL A 134 13.19 2.13 -16.40
C VAL A 134 13.79 2.43 -15.01
N PRO A 135 13.80 3.69 -14.57
CA PRO A 135 14.21 4.02 -13.22
C PRO A 135 13.27 3.37 -12.21
N THR A 136 13.80 2.98 -11.06
CA THR A 136 13.02 2.42 -9.96
C THR A 136 11.95 3.39 -9.47
N ARG A 137 10.75 2.85 -9.23
CA ARG A 137 9.63 3.55 -8.61
C ARG A 137 9.03 2.65 -7.54
N PRO A 138 9.65 2.57 -6.36
CA PRO A 138 9.27 1.59 -5.34
C PRO A 138 7.85 1.79 -4.77
N PHE A 139 7.16 2.82 -5.19
CA PHE A 139 5.75 3.06 -4.87
C PHE A 139 4.78 2.60 -5.97
N ARG A 140 5.29 2.06 -7.10
CA ARG A 140 4.47 1.74 -8.28
C ARG A 140 4.40 0.26 -8.58
N VAL A 141 3.20 -0.21 -8.90
CA VAL A 141 2.97 -1.49 -9.58
C VAL A 141 2.38 -1.22 -10.96
N ASN A 142 3.01 -1.78 -11.99
CA ASN A 142 2.49 -1.80 -13.36
C ASN A 142 1.52 -2.97 -13.47
N ALA A 143 0.28 -2.77 -12.95
CA ALA A 143 -0.61 -3.85 -12.61
C ALA A 143 -1.15 -4.65 -13.80
N GLY A 144 -1.43 -3.99 -14.92
CA GLY A 144 -1.89 -4.71 -16.12
C GLY A 144 -3.18 -4.15 -16.71
N ALA A 145 -3.98 -5.01 -17.32
CA ALA A 145 -5.18 -4.63 -18.06
C ALA A 145 -6.31 -4.13 -17.14
N ALA A 146 -7.03 -3.09 -17.55
CA ALA A 146 -8.09 -2.45 -16.80
C ALA A 146 -9.19 -3.40 -16.28
N HIS A 147 -9.46 -4.48 -17.00
CA HIS A 147 -10.45 -5.51 -16.65
C HIS A 147 -9.90 -6.61 -15.72
N SER A 148 -8.63 -6.58 -15.36
CA SER A 148 -8.07 -7.57 -14.42
C SER A 148 -8.52 -7.28 -12.99
N TYR A 149 -8.68 -8.34 -12.20
CA TYR A 149 -8.99 -8.26 -10.77
C TYR A 149 -7.73 -8.03 -9.95
N THR A 150 -7.89 -7.39 -8.83
CA THR A 150 -6.90 -7.33 -7.74
C THR A 150 -7.56 -7.62 -6.40
N LEU A 151 -6.76 -8.07 -5.43
CA LEU A 151 -7.22 -8.39 -4.07
C LEU A 151 -7.14 -7.15 -3.19
N MET A 152 -8.24 -6.82 -2.51
CA MET A 152 -8.34 -5.72 -1.57
C MET A 152 -7.92 -6.15 -0.16
N ALA A 153 -7.68 -5.17 0.72
CA ALA A 153 -7.29 -5.43 2.10
C ALA A 153 -8.33 -6.24 2.89
N ASP A 154 -9.62 -6.03 2.61
CA ASP A 154 -10.75 -6.72 3.24
C ASP A 154 -11.02 -8.12 2.68
N GLY A 155 -10.20 -8.60 1.74
CA GLY A 155 -10.35 -9.88 1.07
C GLY A 155 -11.33 -9.87 -0.11
N SER A 156 -11.99 -8.76 -0.40
CA SER A 156 -12.80 -8.58 -1.61
C SER A 156 -11.90 -8.40 -2.85
N THR A 157 -12.51 -8.39 -4.02
CA THR A 157 -11.80 -8.09 -5.27
C THR A 157 -12.44 -6.91 -5.98
N LYS A 158 -11.61 -6.11 -6.66
CA LYS A 158 -12.03 -5.05 -7.58
C LYS A 158 -11.37 -5.25 -8.94
N TYR A 159 -11.99 -4.71 -9.97
CA TYR A 159 -11.27 -4.50 -11.23
C TYR A 159 -10.21 -3.39 -11.04
N LEU A 160 -9.09 -3.52 -11.73
CA LEU A 160 -8.05 -2.47 -11.70
C LEU A 160 -8.60 -1.10 -12.09
N SER A 161 -9.56 -1.06 -13.01
CA SER A 161 -10.24 0.18 -13.44
C SER A 161 -11.15 0.82 -12.38
N GLU A 162 -11.52 0.08 -11.34
CA GLU A 162 -12.39 0.54 -10.25
C GLU A 162 -11.60 1.13 -9.08
N LEU A 163 -10.27 0.90 -9.05
CA LEU A 163 -9.41 1.41 -8.01
C LEU A 163 -9.44 2.95 -7.98
N LYS A 164 -9.47 3.49 -6.78
CA LYS A 164 -9.47 4.94 -6.50
C LYS A 164 -8.44 5.28 -5.44
N MET A 165 -8.03 6.52 -5.41
CA MET A 165 -7.25 7.07 -4.31
C MET A 165 -7.97 6.80 -2.97
N GLY A 166 -7.24 6.30 -1.99
CA GLY A 166 -7.75 5.93 -0.67
C GLY A 166 -8.19 4.47 -0.55
N ASP A 167 -8.31 3.72 -1.66
CA ASP A 167 -8.55 2.27 -1.59
C ASP A 167 -7.35 1.57 -0.93
N GLU A 168 -7.62 0.52 -0.14
CA GLU A 168 -6.59 -0.32 0.47
C GLU A 168 -6.47 -1.64 -0.29
N VAL A 169 -5.31 -1.89 -0.85
CA VAL A 169 -5.00 -3.07 -1.65
C VAL A 169 -4.08 -3.99 -0.87
N LYS A 170 -4.32 -5.30 -0.94
CA LYS A 170 -3.43 -6.29 -0.36
C LYS A 170 -2.15 -6.38 -1.19
N VAL A 171 -1.02 -6.22 -0.52
CA VAL A 171 0.32 -6.37 -1.06
C VAL A 171 0.93 -7.64 -0.48
N ILE A 172 1.54 -8.43 -1.33
CA ILE A 172 2.12 -9.73 -0.97
C ILE A 172 3.60 -9.72 -1.37
N SER A 173 4.44 -10.25 -0.49
CA SER A 173 5.85 -10.50 -0.82
C SER A 173 6.02 -11.88 -1.46
N GLN A 174 7.14 -12.09 -2.12
CA GLN A 174 7.51 -13.41 -2.67
C GLN A 174 7.57 -14.51 -1.60
N ASP A 175 7.76 -14.15 -0.34
CA ASP A 175 7.78 -15.06 0.82
C ASP A 175 6.38 -15.28 1.42
N SER A 176 5.33 -14.85 0.71
CA SER A 176 3.93 -14.91 1.13
C SER A 176 3.58 -14.06 2.36
N ALA A 177 4.45 -13.14 2.77
CA ALA A 177 4.09 -12.17 3.79
C ALA A 177 3.09 -11.15 3.21
N GLU A 178 2.06 -10.84 3.99
CA GLU A 178 0.95 -9.98 3.59
C GLU A 178 0.99 -8.67 4.35
N ARG A 179 0.67 -7.60 3.64
CA ARG A 179 0.29 -6.31 4.22
C ARG A 179 -0.69 -5.60 3.29
N PHE A 180 -1.21 -4.46 3.67
CA PHE A 180 -2.01 -3.64 2.78
C PHE A 180 -1.36 -2.27 2.60
N MET A 181 -1.68 -1.65 1.47
CA MET A 181 -1.19 -0.33 1.14
C MET A 181 -2.30 0.52 0.53
N THR A 182 -2.30 1.78 0.88
CA THR A 182 -3.27 2.75 0.36
C THR A 182 -2.88 3.22 -1.03
N VAL A 183 -3.83 3.19 -1.95
CA VAL A 183 -3.69 3.73 -3.30
C VAL A 183 -3.61 5.25 -3.24
N GLY A 184 -2.49 5.81 -3.67
CA GLY A 184 -2.30 7.26 -3.78
C GLY A 184 -2.75 7.81 -5.14
N ARG A 185 -2.57 7.03 -6.21
CA ARG A 185 -2.94 7.42 -7.58
C ARG A 185 -3.13 6.20 -8.46
N VAL A 186 -4.09 6.28 -9.35
CA VAL A 186 -4.26 5.32 -10.46
C VAL A 186 -3.98 6.03 -11.77
N LYS A 187 -3.14 5.45 -12.62
CA LYS A 187 -2.81 5.94 -13.95
C LYS A 187 -3.23 4.94 -15.01
N ILE A 188 -4.02 5.36 -15.98
CA ILE A 188 -4.51 4.52 -17.07
C ILE A 188 -3.95 5.05 -18.39
N GLU A 189 -3.31 4.17 -19.16
CA GLU A 189 -2.68 4.51 -20.44
C GLU A 189 -2.90 3.42 -21.48
N LYS A 190 -3.12 3.81 -22.74
CA LYS A 190 -3.14 2.85 -23.84
C LYS A 190 -1.74 2.26 -24.07
N ARG A 191 -1.65 0.94 -24.05
CA ARG A 191 -0.40 0.18 -24.24
C ARG A 191 -0.65 -1.12 -25.02
N PRO A 192 0.35 -1.60 -25.75
CA PRO A 192 0.31 -2.97 -26.27
C PRO A 192 0.40 -3.96 -25.11
N PHE A 193 -0.33 -5.06 -25.22
CA PHE A 193 -0.35 -6.16 -24.27
C PHE A 193 0.22 -7.43 -24.86
N ILE A 194 0.75 -8.25 -23.98
CA ILE A 194 0.96 -9.67 -24.19
C ILE A 194 -0.02 -10.46 -23.34
N LEU A 195 -0.53 -11.55 -23.85
CA LEU A 195 -1.37 -12.50 -23.12
C LEU A 195 -0.50 -13.67 -22.67
N LEU A 196 -0.40 -13.85 -21.38
CA LEU A 196 0.26 -14.99 -20.75
C LEU A 196 -0.80 -16.00 -20.31
N LYS A 197 -0.63 -17.27 -20.68
CA LYS A 197 -1.38 -18.39 -20.12
C LYS A 197 -0.43 -19.25 -19.31
N TRP A 198 -0.89 -19.71 -18.17
CA TRP A 198 -0.13 -20.56 -17.26
C TRP A 198 -0.97 -21.75 -16.76
N LYS A 199 -0.29 -22.74 -16.22
CA LYS A 199 -0.85 -23.88 -15.47
C LYS A 199 -0.15 -24.02 -14.12
#